data_a89938796b3dc842b8bd29967144cde3
#
_entry.id   a89938796b3dc842b8bd29967144cde3
#
_cell.length_a   1.000
_cell.length_b   1.000
_cell.length_c   1.000
_cell.angle_alpha   90.00
_cell.angle_beta   90.00
_cell.angle_gamma   90.00
#
_symmetry.space_group_name_H-M   'P 1'
#
loop_
_entity.id
_entity.type
_entity.pdbx_description
1 polymer ?
#
loop_
_entity_poly.entity_id
_entity_poly.type
_entity_poly.pdbx_seq_one_letter_code
_entity_poly.pdbx_strand_id
1 'polypeptide(L)'
;VNTVVASRKGTHYNRKQDEKRGGFAMEAITCIKNRRSIRKYKEDSIPHELIEEIVDTARFAPSWKNTQTVRYICVEDPVLKQQIADHCTEGSAHNGDIISQAPALIALTYISGRSGYERDGSFTTTRGEAWECFDAGVAAEAFCLAAWEKGLGTCIMGIYDEKRVAAFLELPEGIRVGALIPVGYPADEPAAPKRKDVDMLLAFR
;
A
#
# COMPACT_ATOMS: atom_id res chain seq x y z
N VAL A 1 17.87 -11.83 -44.36
CA VAL A 1 16.99 -10.75 -43.94
C VAL A 1 17.22 -10.57 -42.46
N ASN A 2 18.10 -9.60 -42.08
CA ASN A 2 18.47 -9.31 -40.70
C ASN A 2 17.42 -8.38 -40.08
N THR A 3 16.65 -8.89 -39.14
CA THR A 3 15.74 -8.07 -38.33
C THR A 3 16.50 -7.54 -37.11
N VAL A 4 16.82 -6.27 -37.12
CA VAL A 4 17.43 -5.58 -35.99
C VAL A 4 16.34 -5.36 -34.93
N VAL A 5 16.43 -6.08 -33.81
CA VAL A 5 15.60 -5.84 -32.62
C VAL A 5 16.20 -4.66 -31.87
N ALA A 6 15.55 -3.49 -31.97
CA ALA A 6 15.92 -2.31 -31.22
C ALA A 6 15.63 -2.52 -29.72
N SER A 7 16.67 -2.62 -28.91
CA SER A 7 16.61 -2.59 -27.46
C SER A 7 16.02 -1.26 -26.98
N ARG A 8 14.78 -1.27 -26.49
CA ARG A 8 14.21 -0.12 -25.78
C ARG A 8 14.88 0.00 -24.42
N LYS A 9 15.82 0.93 -24.30
CA LYS A 9 16.37 1.38 -23.02
C LYS A 9 15.21 1.90 -22.16
N GLY A 10 15.01 1.31 -20.98
CA GLY A 10 14.05 1.80 -20.01
C GLY A 10 14.37 3.25 -19.64
N THR A 11 13.42 4.13 -19.81
CA THR A 11 13.52 5.53 -19.36
C THR A 11 13.51 5.54 -17.83
N HIS A 12 14.66 5.80 -17.22
CA HIS A 12 14.73 6.08 -15.79
C HIS A 12 13.95 7.37 -15.52
N TYR A 13 12.93 7.28 -14.66
CA TYR A 13 12.20 8.42 -14.14
C TYR A 13 13.16 9.33 -13.37
N ASN A 14 13.31 10.58 -13.79
CA ASN A 14 14.17 11.56 -13.14
C ASN A 14 13.33 12.62 -12.42
N ARG A 15 13.03 12.36 -11.14
CA ARG A 15 12.25 13.24 -10.25
C ARG A 15 12.70 14.70 -10.25
N LYS A 16 14.01 14.97 -10.40
CA LYS A 16 14.57 16.33 -10.45
C LYS A 16 14.20 17.11 -11.71
N GLN A 17 13.71 16.44 -12.77
CA GLN A 17 13.27 17.13 -13.99
C GLN A 17 11.83 17.63 -13.91
N ASP A 18 10.97 16.98 -13.08
CA ASP A 18 9.58 17.37 -12.94
C ASP A 18 9.37 18.50 -11.94
N GLU A 19 10.23 18.65 -10.94
CA GLU A 19 10.25 19.82 -10.02
C GLU A 19 10.46 21.15 -10.76
N LYS A 20 11.10 21.12 -11.95
CA LYS A 20 11.31 22.30 -12.80
C LYS A 20 10.13 22.62 -13.74
N ARG A 21 9.12 21.76 -13.81
CA ARG A 21 7.98 21.87 -14.73
C ARG A 21 6.66 22.27 -14.10
N GLY A 22 6.68 22.98 -12.96
CA GLY A 22 5.47 23.62 -12.43
C GLY A 22 4.34 22.62 -12.13
N GLY A 23 4.56 21.67 -11.21
CA GLY A 23 3.47 20.95 -10.55
C GLY A 23 2.59 20.05 -11.43
N PHE A 24 3.13 19.38 -12.46
CA PHE A 24 2.37 18.35 -13.18
C PHE A 24 2.33 17.07 -12.37
N ALA A 25 1.11 16.57 -12.12
CA ALA A 25 0.86 15.25 -11.53
C ALA A 25 1.57 14.16 -12.37
N MET A 26 2.15 13.14 -11.69
CA MET A 26 2.79 12.03 -12.36
C MET A 26 1.75 11.25 -13.18
N GLU A 27 2.04 10.94 -14.45
CA GLU A 27 1.14 10.10 -15.25
C GLU A 27 0.94 8.73 -14.58
N ALA A 28 -0.29 8.23 -14.56
CA ALA A 28 -0.68 6.98 -13.89
C ALA A 28 0.20 5.77 -14.28
N ILE A 29 0.50 5.62 -15.58
CA ILE A 29 1.35 4.51 -16.06
C ILE A 29 2.77 4.64 -15.53
N THR A 30 3.30 5.85 -15.45
CA THR A 30 4.62 6.15 -14.90
C THR A 30 4.66 5.85 -13.41
N CYS A 31 3.63 6.25 -12.67
CA CYS A 31 3.48 5.95 -11.25
C CYS A 31 3.47 4.43 -10.99
N ILE A 32 2.61 3.68 -11.67
CA ILE A 32 2.50 2.22 -11.54
C ILE A 32 3.84 1.52 -11.83
N LYS A 33 4.55 1.95 -12.89
CA LYS A 33 5.81 1.30 -13.30
C LYS A 33 6.98 1.64 -12.38
N ASN A 34 6.99 2.81 -11.75
CA ASN A 34 8.12 3.31 -10.99
C ASN A 34 7.95 3.18 -9.47
N ARG A 35 6.71 3.02 -8.96
CA ARG A 35 6.52 2.75 -7.53
C ARG A 35 7.33 1.53 -7.07
N ARG A 36 7.99 1.68 -5.93
CA ARG A 36 8.78 0.62 -5.29
C ARG A 36 8.34 0.41 -3.84
N SER A 37 8.55 -0.79 -3.34
CA SER A 37 8.48 -1.04 -1.90
C SER A 37 9.72 -0.43 -1.25
N ILE A 38 9.52 0.65 -0.50
CA ILE A 38 10.56 1.36 0.23
C ILE A 38 10.66 0.77 1.63
N ARG A 39 11.88 0.51 2.08
CA ARG A 39 12.19 -0.12 3.38
C ARG A 39 13.20 0.67 4.21
N LYS A 40 13.65 1.80 3.68
CA LYS A 40 14.50 2.77 4.39
C LYS A 40 13.92 4.15 4.21
N TYR A 41 13.75 4.85 5.29
CA TYR A 41 13.07 6.13 5.33
C TYR A 41 14.00 7.21 5.92
N LYS A 42 13.76 8.44 5.53
CA LYS A 42 14.29 9.61 6.22
C LYS A 42 13.50 9.82 7.53
N GLU A 43 14.12 10.52 8.46
CA GLU A 43 13.49 10.85 9.75
C GLU A 43 12.44 11.97 9.67
N ASP A 44 12.30 12.59 8.48
CA ASP A 44 11.37 13.70 8.26
C ASP A 44 9.93 13.26 8.54
N SER A 45 9.22 14.01 9.40
CA SER A 45 7.79 13.81 9.66
C SER A 45 6.95 14.09 8.41
N ILE A 46 5.80 13.43 8.31
CA ILE A 46 4.86 13.65 7.21
C ILE A 46 3.77 14.61 7.70
N PRO A 47 3.50 15.72 7.00
CA PRO A 47 2.36 16.58 7.34
C PRO A 47 1.03 15.79 7.27
N HIS A 48 0.13 16.01 8.24
CA HIS A 48 -1.19 15.36 8.26
C HIS A 48 -1.98 15.64 6.98
N GLU A 49 -1.90 16.87 6.49
CA GLU A 49 -2.57 17.31 5.26
C GLU A 49 -2.13 16.45 4.05
N LEU A 50 -0.86 16.03 4.03
CA LEU A 50 -0.36 15.17 2.95
C LEU A 50 -0.92 13.76 3.04
N ILE A 51 -1.07 13.21 4.25
CA ILE A 51 -1.74 11.92 4.47
C ILE A 51 -3.22 12.02 4.09
N GLU A 52 -3.89 13.11 4.44
CA GLU A 52 -5.29 13.37 4.07
C GLU A 52 -5.47 13.43 2.54
N GLU A 53 -4.60 14.14 1.81
CA GLU A 53 -4.62 14.19 0.35
C GLU A 53 -4.43 12.79 -0.29
N ILE A 54 -3.53 11.98 0.28
CA ILE A 54 -3.28 10.61 -0.19
C ILE A 54 -4.53 9.75 0.02
N VAL A 55 -5.16 9.82 1.19
CA VAL A 55 -6.38 9.08 1.50
C VAL A 55 -7.56 9.60 0.67
N ASP A 56 -7.67 10.91 0.44
CA ASP A 56 -8.69 11.50 -0.43
C ASP A 56 -8.59 10.96 -1.87
N THR A 57 -7.37 10.74 -2.35
CA THR A 57 -7.15 10.08 -3.65
C THR A 57 -7.45 8.57 -3.57
N ALA A 58 -6.95 7.88 -2.55
CA ALA A 58 -7.09 6.43 -2.42
C ALA A 58 -8.55 5.98 -2.21
N ARG A 59 -9.42 6.81 -1.64
CA ARG A 59 -10.85 6.50 -1.44
C ARG A 59 -11.64 6.27 -2.73
N PHE A 60 -11.08 6.61 -3.89
CA PHE A 60 -11.67 6.30 -5.19
C PHE A 60 -11.38 4.86 -5.66
N ALA A 61 -10.65 4.06 -4.89
CA ALA A 61 -10.49 2.64 -5.13
C ALA A 61 -11.87 1.95 -5.19
N PRO A 62 -12.14 1.13 -6.22
CA PRO A 62 -13.41 0.40 -6.29
C PRO A 62 -13.48 -0.63 -5.17
N SER A 63 -14.70 -0.92 -4.72
CA SER A 63 -14.97 -1.97 -3.74
C SER A 63 -16.22 -2.77 -4.13
N TRP A 64 -16.39 -3.95 -3.53
CA TRP A 64 -17.55 -4.79 -3.72
C TRP A 64 -18.86 -4.00 -3.56
N LYS A 65 -19.73 -3.99 -4.60
CA LYS A 65 -21.00 -3.23 -4.60
C LYS A 65 -20.86 -1.79 -4.04
N ASN A 66 -19.68 -1.18 -4.16
CA ASN A 66 -19.33 0.12 -3.58
C ASN A 66 -19.54 0.21 -2.06
N THR A 67 -19.19 -0.84 -1.35
CA THR A 67 -19.34 -0.93 0.12
C THR A 67 -18.42 0.00 0.90
N GLN A 68 -17.29 0.39 0.30
CA GLN A 68 -16.32 1.35 0.87
C GLN A 68 -15.91 1.00 2.31
N THR A 69 -15.59 -0.27 2.53
CA THR A 69 -15.33 -0.83 3.87
C THR A 69 -13.98 -0.45 4.46
N VAL A 70 -13.01 -0.05 3.62
CA VAL A 70 -11.64 0.21 4.04
C VAL A 70 -11.53 1.49 4.89
N ARG A 71 -10.65 1.44 5.89
CA ARG A 71 -10.26 2.56 6.76
C ARG A 71 -8.74 2.60 6.89
N TYR A 72 -8.20 3.78 7.13
CA TYR A 72 -6.77 4.01 7.32
C TYR A 72 -6.55 4.57 8.72
N ILE A 73 -5.69 3.93 9.50
CA ILE A 73 -5.25 4.41 10.82
C ILE A 73 -3.78 4.77 10.70
N CYS A 74 -3.45 6.05 10.86
CA CYS A 74 -2.09 6.52 10.83
C CYS A 74 -1.52 6.48 12.25
N VAL A 75 -0.49 5.65 12.45
CA VAL A 75 0.22 5.52 13.72
C VAL A 75 1.52 6.29 13.60
N GLU A 76 1.61 7.42 14.29
CA GLU A 76 2.79 8.29 14.35
C GLU A 76 3.44 8.25 15.74
N ASP A 77 2.67 7.90 16.78
CA ASP A 77 3.20 7.74 18.13
C ASP A 77 4.36 6.74 18.12
N PRO A 78 5.58 7.16 18.49
CA PRO A 78 6.77 6.33 18.39
C PRO A 78 6.73 5.13 19.34
N VAL A 79 6.05 5.26 20.49
CA VAL A 79 5.94 4.17 21.47
C VAL A 79 5.01 3.09 20.94
N LEU A 80 3.83 3.46 20.47
CA LEU A 80 2.87 2.53 19.89
C LEU A 80 3.43 1.85 18.63
N LYS A 81 4.08 2.62 17.76
CA LYS A 81 4.72 2.08 16.56
C LYS A 81 5.82 1.07 16.90
N GLN A 82 6.65 1.36 17.91
CA GLN A 82 7.68 0.44 18.38
C GLN A 82 7.07 -0.84 18.99
N GLN A 83 5.99 -0.73 19.77
CA GLN A 83 5.28 -1.91 20.30
C GLN A 83 4.73 -2.80 19.19
N ILE A 84 4.18 -2.21 18.12
CA ILE A 84 3.73 -2.96 16.94
C ILE A 84 4.92 -3.65 16.26
N ALA A 85 6.04 -2.93 16.08
CA ALA A 85 7.26 -3.48 15.48
C ALA A 85 7.80 -4.69 16.26
N ASP A 86 7.86 -4.59 17.59
CA ASP A 86 8.46 -5.62 18.46
C ASP A 86 7.57 -6.84 18.65
N HIS A 87 6.24 -6.65 18.67
CA HIS A 87 5.32 -7.69 19.14
C HIS A 87 4.35 -8.21 18.08
N CYS A 88 4.19 -7.53 16.94
CA CYS A 88 3.16 -7.86 15.97
C CYS A 88 3.69 -8.42 14.64
N THR A 89 4.99 -8.55 14.46
CA THR A 89 5.59 -8.95 13.16
C THR A 89 5.85 -10.46 13.04
N GLU A 90 5.21 -11.29 13.86
CA GLU A 90 5.33 -12.76 13.84
C GLU A 90 6.79 -13.25 13.84
N GLY A 91 7.67 -12.55 14.56
CA GLY A 91 9.11 -12.85 14.66
C GLY A 91 9.93 -12.38 13.45
N SER A 92 9.34 -11.65 12.51
CA SER A 92 10.08 -11.02 11.41
C SER A 92 10.80 -9.76 11.88
N ALA A 93 12.04 -9.90 12.35
CA ALA A 93 12.88 -8.77 12.73
C ALA A 93 13.01 -7.73 11.60
N HIS A 94 13.11 -8.20 10.35
CA HIS A 94 13.19 -7.32 9.19
C HIS A 94 11.96 -6.41 9.04
N ASN A 95 10.74 -6.92 9.27
CA ASN A 95 9.53 -6.10 9.25
C ASN A 95 9.48 -5.13 10.44
N GLY A 96 9.91 -5.59 11.62
CA GLY A 96 10.05 -4.74 12.81
C GLY A 96 10.97 -3.54 12.55
N ASP A 97 12.16 -3.79 12.01
CA ASP A 97 13.14 -2.74 11.67
C ASP A 97 12.57 -1.72 10.69
N ILE A 98 11.82 -2.15 9.68
CA ILE A 98 11.20 -1.24 8.70
C ILE A 98 10.12 -0.37 9.36
N ILE A 99 9.26 -0.96 10.21
CA ILE A 99 8.22 -0.22 10.94
C ILE A 99 8.87 0.81 11.86
N SER A 100 9.88 0.42 12.62
CA SER A 100 10.59 1.32 13.58
C SER A 100 11.21 2.53 12.89
N GLN A 101 11.81 2.34 11.70
CA GLN A 101 12.48 3.41 10.95
C GLN A 101 11.50 4.34 10.21
N ALA A 102 10.28 3.92 9.93
CA ALA A 102 9.33 4.74 9.20
C ALA A 102 8.79 5.87 10.10
N PRO A 103 8.63 7.12 9.60
CA PRO A 103 8.02 8.20 10.36
C PRO A 103 6.56 7.90 10.72
N ALA A 104 5.83 7.17 9.88
CA ALA A 104 4.46 6.75 10.15
C ALA A 104 4.20 5.31 9.68
N LEU A 105 3.21 4.67 10.33
CA LEU A 105 2.68 3.36 9.96
C LEU A 105 1.19 3.49 9.67
N ILE A 106 0.76 3.13 8.47
CA ILE A 106 -0.66 2.99 8.17
C ILE A 106 -1.10 1.56 8.48
N ALA A 107 -2.01 1.40 9.42
CA ALA A 107 -2.79 0.19 9.54
C ALA A 107 -4.01 0.31 8.62
N LEU A 108 -3.98 -0.38 7.49
CA LEU A 108 -5.11 -0.47 6.60
C LEU A 108 -6.08 -1.48 7.18
N THR A 109 -7.27 -1.03 7.53
CA THR A 109 -8.32 -1.85 8.16
C THR A 109 -9.56 -1.90 7.29
N TYR A 110 -10.48 -2.81 7.59
CA TYR A 110 -11.76 -2.90 6.91
C TYR A 110 -12.88 -3.35 7.86
N ILE A 111 -14.11 -2.93 7.55
CA ILE A 111 -15.31 -3.37 8.23
C ILE A 111 -15.67 -4.77 7.70
N SER A 112 -15.65 -5.79 8.56
CA SER A 112 -15.98 -7.16 8.15
C SER A 112 -17.49 -7.39 8.03
N GLY A 113 -17.87 -8.48 7.35
CA GLY A 113 -19.28 -8.83 7.12
C GLY A 113 -19.97 -7.95 6.06
N ARG A 114 -19.21 -7.30 5.16
CA ARG A 114 -19.77 -6.40 4.12
C ARG A 114 -19.40 -6.83 2.71
N SER A 115 -18.12 -6.87 2.37
CA SER A 115 -17.67 -7.24 1.03
C SER A 115 -17.81 -8.74 0.83
N GLY A 116 -18.60 -9.15 -0.16
CA GLY A 116 -18.94 -10.55 -0.40
C GLY A 116 -20.17 -11.07 0.33
N TYR A 117 -20.83 -10.21 1.11
CA TYR A 117 -22.01 -10.56 1.90
C TYR A 117 -23.30 -9.93 1.37
N GLU A 118 -24.42 -10.60 1.62
CA GLU A 118 -25.75 -10.07 1.51
C GLU A 118 -26.18 -9.40 2.84
N ARG A 119 -27.33 -8.72 2.83
CA ARG A 119 -27.82 -7.99 4.02
C ARG A 119 -28.18 -8.89 5.20
N ASP A 120 -28.51 -10.15 4.93
CA ASP A 120 -28.84 -11.17 5.94
C ASP A 120 -27.60 -11.88 6.52
N GLY A 121 -26.39 -11.49 6.08
CA GLY A 121 -25.13 -12.07 6.50
C GLY A 121 -24.72 -13.32 5.72
N SER A 122 -25.50 -13.75 4.75
CA SER A 122 -25.11 -14.86 3.86
C SER A 122 -24.07 -14.39 2.82
N PHE A 123 -23.30 -15.34 2.29
CA PHE A 123 -22.36 -15.03 1.22
C PHE A 123 -23.06 -14.87 -0.12
N THR A 124 -22.73 -13.79 -0.85
CA THR A 124 -23.21 -13.57 -2.22
C THR A 124 -22.62 -14.59 -3.21
N THR A 125 -21.40 -15.05 -2.97
CA THR A 125 -20.67 -15.97 -3.86
C THR A 125 -19.91 -17.01 -3.05
N THR A 126 -19.47 -18.07 -3.72
CA THR A 126 -18.64 -19.13 -3.11
C THR A 126 -17.29 -18.66 -2.61
N ARG A 127 -16.83 -17.44 -2.96
CA ARG A 127 -15.60 -16.86 -2.44
C ARG A 127 -15.76 -16.28 -1.03
N GLY A 128 -16.99 -16.04 -0.59
CA GLY A 128 -17.32 -15.59 0.76
C GLY A 128 -16.52 -14.34 1.17
N GLU A 129 -15.94 -14.39 2.36
CA GLU A 129 -15.15 -13.31 2.97
C GLU A 129 -13.87 -12.92 2.19
N ALA A 130 -13.41 -13.73 1.23
CA ALA A 130 -12.22 -13.40 0.45
C ALA A 130 -12.34 -12.06 -0.32
N TRP A 131 -13.55 -11.58 -0.54
CA TRP A 131 -13.80 -10.28 -1.14
C TRP A 131 -13.38 -9.12 -0.24
N GLU A 132 -13.36 -9.29 1.07
CA GLU A 132 -12.86 -8.29 2.02
C GLU A 132 -11.36 -8.04 1.81
N CYS A 133 -10.57 -9.12 1.72
CA CYS A 133 -9.14 -9.03 1.44
C CYS A 133 -8.88 -8.49 0.02
N PHE A 134 -9.74 -8.82 -0.97
CA PHE A 134 -9.64 -8.28 -2.31
C PHE A 134 -9.81 -6.76 -2.32
N ASP A 135 -10.86 -6.23 -1.69
CA ASP A 135 -11.11 -4.80 -1.58
C ASP A 135 -9.98 -4.08 -0.82
N ALA A 136 -9.49 -4.69 0.27
CA ALA A 136 -8.37 -4.17 1.03
C ALA A 136 -7.10 -4.07 0.17
N GLY A 137 -6.81 -5.07 -0.67
CA GLY A 137 -5.68 -5.07 -1.58
C GLY A 137 -5.78 -3.98 -2.66
N VAL A 138 -6.98 -3.76 -3.21
CA VAL A 138 -7.23 -2.69 -4.19
C VAL A 138 -7.01 -1.31 -3.55
N ALA A 139 -7.52 -1.10 -2.34
CA ALA A 139 -7.34 0.14 -1.61
C ALA A 139 -5.87 0.37 -1.18
N ALA A 140 -5.16 -0.70 -0.79
CA ALA A 140 -3.74 -0.62 -0.45
C ALA A 140 -2.89 -0.15 -1.64
N GLU A 141 -3.13 -0.68 -2.85
CA GLU A 141 -2.40 -0.24 -4.04
C GLU A 141 -2.75 1.20 -4.40
N ALA A 142 -4.03 1.61 -4.32
CA ALA A 142 -4.43 3.00 -4.56
C ALA A 142 -3.72 3.97 -3.60
N PHE A 143 -3.63 3.62 -2.30
CA PHE A 143 -2.87 4.38 -1.31
C PHE A 143 -1.38 4.46 -1.66
N CYS A 144 -0.77 3.34 -2.02
CA CYS A 144 0.65 3.29 -2.36
C CYS A 144 0.98 4.10 -3.63
N LEU A 145 0.10 4.12 -4.62
CA LEU A 145 0.26 4.93 -5.83
C LEU A 145 0.11 6.42 -5.52
N ALA A 146 -0.91 6.81 -4.74
CA ALA A 146 -1.10 8.19 -4.32
C ALA A 146 0.08 8.70 -3.47
N ALA A 147 0.58 7.88 -2.53
CA ALA A 147 1.77 8.20 -1.75
C ALA A 147 3.01 8.38 -2.62
N TRP A 148 3.21 7.49 -3.60
CA TRP A 148 4.33 7.57 -4.53
C TRP A 148 4.29 8.84 -5.39
N GLU A 149 3.13 9.22 -5.89
CA GLU A 149 2.92 10.47 -6.63
C GLU A 149 3.33 11.68 -5.79
N LYS A 150 2.99 11.69 -4.51
CA LYS A 150 3.34 12.74 -3.55
C LYS A 150 4.79 12.65 -3.03
N GLY A 151 5.55 11.69 -3.52
CA GLY A 151 6.96 11.54 -3.16
C GLY A 151 7.22 10.74 -1.89
N LEU A 152 6.23 10.08 -1.34
CA LEU A 152 6.39 9.16 -0.23
C LEU A 152 6.61 7.73 -0.73
N GLY A 153 7.42 6.99 0.02
CA GLY A 153 7.63 5.56 -0.17
C GLY A 153 6.76 4.75 0.79
N THR A 154 6.34 3.57 0.34
CA THR A 154 5.51 2.64 1.13
C THR A 154 6.01 1.22 0.97
N CYS A 155 5.66 0.34 1.92
CA CYS A 155 5.86 -1.09 1.82
C CYS A 155 4.65 -1.83 2.39
N ILE A 156 3.89 -2.58 1.56
CA ILE A 156 2.77 -3.39 2.06
C ILE A 156 3.35 -4.62 2.77
N MET A 157 2.97 -4.83 4.02
CA MET A 157 3.37 -5.96 4.85
C MET A 157 2.17 -6.85 5.17
N GLY A 158 2.34 -8.17 4.94
CA GLY A 158 1.36 -9.20 5.26
C GLY A 158 1.81 -10.16 6.38
N ILE A 159 3.07 -10.05 6.88
CA ILE A 159 3.54 -10.86 8.00
C ILE A 159 3.35 -10.06 9.28
N TYR A 160 2.20 -10.27 9.94
CA TYR A 160 1.86 -9.64 11.21
C TYR A 160 0.77 -10.45 11.93
N ASP A 161 0.74 -10.37 13.25
CA ASP A 161 -0.31 -10.91 14.10
C ASP A 161 -1.49 -9.92 14.13
N GLU A 162 -2.54 -10.21 13.37
CA GLU A 162 -3.72 -9.37 13.24
C GLU A 162 -4.35 -9.04 14.60
N LYS A 163 -4.46 -10.03 15.48
CA LYS A 163 -5.13 -9.87 16.79
C LYS A 163 -4.35 -8.93 17.71
N ARG A 164 -3.02 -9.04 17.70
CA ARG A 164 -2.17 -8.13 18.48
C ARG A 164 -2.20 -6.71 17.94
N VAL A 165 -2.12 -6.54 16.61
CA VAL A 165 -2.28 -5.21 16.02
C VAL A 165 -3.62 -4.60 16.39
N ALA A 166 -4.72 -5.36 16.27
CA ALA A 166 -6.05 -4.90 16.64
C ALA A 166 -6.14 -4.50 18.13
N ALA A 167 -5.50 -5.27 19.02
CA ALA A 167 -5.44 -4.97 20.44
C ALA A 167 -4.65 -3.70 20.75
N PHE A 168 -3.46 -3.51 20.16
CA PHE A 168 -2.67 -2.29 20.34
C PHE A 168 -3.35 -1.04 19.79
N LEU A 169 -4.11 -1.18 18.71
CA LEU A 169 -4.88 -0.09 18.09
C LEU A 169 -6.28 0.07 18.71
N GLU A 170 -6.64 -0.72 19.72
CA GLU A 170 -7.95 -0.70 20.37
C GLU A 170 -9.12 -0.76 19.36
N LEU A 171 -8.98 -1.62 18.33
CA LEU A 171 -9.98 -1.71 17.27
C LEU A 171 -11.30 -2.27 17.81
N PRO A 172 -12.43 -1.66 17.46
CA PRO A 172 -13.74 -2.19 17.82
C PRO A 172 -14.01 -3.53 17.11
N GLU A 173 -14.91 -4.33 17.70
CA GLU A 173 -15.37 -5.56 17.08
C GLU A 173 -15.90 -5.32 15.67
N GLY A 174 -15.63 -6.24 14.76
CA GLY A 174 -16.02 -6.11 13.35
C GLY A 174 -15.06 -5.29 12.48
N ILE A 175 -14.00 -4.71 13.06
CA ILE A 175 -12.90 -4.10 12.29
C ILE A 175 -11.72 -5.05 12.24
N ARG A 176 -11.23 -5.35 11.06
CA ARG A 176 -10.09 -6.25 10.83
C ARG A 176 -8.92 -5.52 10.17
N VAL A 177 -7.71 -6.00 10.39
CA VAL A 177 -6.49 -5.43 9.79
C VAL A 177 -6.19 -6.15 8.48
N GLY A 178 -6.15 -5.41 7.37
CA GLY A 178 -5.87 -5.95 6.04
C GLY A 178 -4.39 -5.91 5.67
N ALA A 179 -3.66 -4.90 6.13
CA ALA A 179 -2.22 -4.75 5.91
C ALA A 179 -1.61 -3.73 6.88
N LEU A 180 -0.31 -3.85 7.11
CA LEU A 180 0.52 -2.80 7.69
C LEU A 180 1.34 -2.14 6.58
N ILE A 181 1.36 -0.81 6.51
CA ILE A 181 2.01 -0.05 5.44
C ILE A 181 2.87 1.05 6.06
N PRO A 182 4.13 0.78 6.40
CA PRO A 182 5.09 1.84 6.74
C PRO A 182 5.18 2.85 5.60
N VAL A 183 5.20 4.14 5.94
CA VAL A 183 5.20 5.25 4.98
C VAL A 183 6.16 6.34 5.43
N GLY A 184 6.88 6.93 4.48
CA GLY A 184 7.84 8.01 4.74
C GLY A 184 8.56 8.47 3.49
N TYR A 185 9.39 9.50 3.61
CA TYR A 185 10.26 9.93 2.52
C TYR A 185 11.35 8.88 2.29
N PRO A 186 11.54 8.38 1.05
CA PRO A 186 12.56 7.37 0.75
C PRO A 186 13.97 7.84 1.11
N ALA A 187 14.74 7.02 1.81
CA ALA A 187 16.17 7.25 2.06
C ALA A 187 17.04 6.59 0.98
N ASP A 188 16.49 5.64 0.21
CA ASP A 188 17.18 4.99 -0.89
C ASP A 188 16.25 4.81 -2.11
N GLU A 189 16.84 4.45 -3.24
CA GLU A 189 16.12 4.14 -4.49
C GLU A 189 16.39 2.66 -4.85
N PRO A 190 15.58 1.72 -4.38
CA PRO A 190 15.79 0.31 -4.65
C PRO A 190 15.59 0.00 -6.13
N ALA A 191 16.44 -0.89 -6.66
CA ALA A 191 16.35 -1.35 -8.04
C ALA A 191 14.97 -1.98 -8.34
N ALA A 192 14.50 -1.78 -9.57
CA ALA A 192 13.26 -2.42 -10.02
C ALA A 192 13.46 -3.95 -10.08
N PRO A 193 12.65 -4.73 -9.37
CA PRO A 193 12.71 -6.19 -9.48
C PRO A 193 12.23 -6.63 -10.87
N LYS A 194 12.82 -7.70 -11.38
CA LYS A 194 12.40 -8.31 -12.66
C LYS A 194 10.91 -8.69 -12.57
N ARG A 195 10.18 -8.41 -13.63
CA ARG A 195 8.78 -8.84 -13.79
C ARG A 195 8.71 -9.99 -14.79
N LYS A 196 7.70 -10.84 -14.66
CA LYS A 196 7.39 -11.85 -15.66
C LYS A 196 7.00 -11.17 -16.97
N ASP A 197 7.32 -11.80 -18.09
CA ASP A 197 6.93 -11.33 -19.41
C ASP A 197 5.42 -11.50 -19.64
N VAL A 198 4.85 -10.72 -20.56
CA VAL A 198 3.39 -10.65 -20.75
C VAL A 198 2.81 -12.00 -21.19
N ASP A 199 3.54 -12.77 -21.98
CA ASP A 199 3.15 -14.12 -22.44
C ASP A 199 3.01 -15.14 -21.29
N MET A 200 3.71 -14.91 -20.15
CA MET A 200 3.53 -15.71 -18.94
C MET A 200 2.31 -15.30 -18.10
N LEU A 201 1.72 -14.15 -18.38
CA LEU A 201 0.65 -13.54 -17.57
C LEU A 201 -0.68 -13.52 -18.30
N LEU A 202 -0.68 -13.53 -19.62
CA LEU A 202 -1.85 -13.34 -20.48
C LEU A 202 -2.05 -14.56 -21.39
N ALA A 203 -3.28 -15.05 -21.46
CA ALA A 203 -3.70 -16.04 -22.42
C ALA A 203 -4.99 -15.59 -23.12
N PHE A 204 -5.02 -15.70 -24.43
CA PHE A 204 -6.23 -15.55 -25.22
C PHE A 204 -6.92 -16.90 -25.38
N ARG A 205 -8.24 -16.93 -25.35
CA ARG A 205 -9.07 -18.13 -25.54
C ARG A 205 -10.15 -17.85 -26.58
#